data_7b48e47acc859bc208848668945a31ac
#
_entry.id   7b48e47acc859bc208848668945a31ac
#
_cell.length_a   1.000
_cell.length_b   1.000
_cell.length_c   1.000
_cell.angle_alpha   90.00
_cell.angle_beta   90.00
_cell.angle_gamma   90.00
#
_symmetry.space_group_name_H-M   'P 1'
#
loop_
_entity.id
_entity.type
_entity.pdbx_description
1 polymer ?
#
loop_
_entity_poly.entity_id
_entity_poly.type
_entity_poly.pdbx_seq_one_letter_code
_entity_poly.pdbx_strand_id
1 'polypeptide(L)'
;MLDIPLMISSLILPLLMQSATPFGSPIDPVLRPSKARPESVVRSPSPRIKTPSDIRFDQCVDQAADDPAAGLLAANKWQIEGGGYLARNCLGFAYAEQENWEKAISEFVQSAEKAQAAGDERAANFWSQAGNAALAGGDPLVALKYFQAALGPATLDGLLKGEVHLDTARAYVALNQYDEAKKQFILVHQLAPEDPLGWLLSATLARRTGDLVQAKSDIATAAKLVATDPAIALEAGNIAYQAGDMVNARNNWQQAVKFDADSAAGQAASRYLAQLVDAAQE
;
A
#
# COMPACT_ATOMS: atom_id res chain seq x y z
N MET A 1 14.80 8.43 74.08
CA MET A 1 14.72 9.77 73.47
C MET A 1 15.86 9.93 72.53
N LEU A 2 15.69 9.66 71.30
CA LEU A 2 16.64 10.02 70.23
C LEU A 2 15.81 9.95 68.95
N ASP A 3 15.48 11.12 68.47
CA ASP A 3 14.82 11.32 67.17
C ASP A 3 15.75 10.97 66.01
N ILE A 4 15.29 10.14 65.13
CA ILE A 4 15.97 9.86 63.85
C ILE A 4 15.11 10.51 62.73
N PRO A 5 15.60 11.49 61.99
CA PRO A 5 14.86 12.03 60.86
C PRO A 5 14.97 11.05 59.65
N LEU A 6 13.81 10.70 59.14
CA LEU A 6 13.65 10.01 57.86
C LEU A 6 14.18 10.91 56.72
N MET A 7 15.30 10.55 56.12
CA MET A 7 15.72 11.09 54.83
C MET A 7 14.89 10.45 53.72
N ILE A 8 13.96 11.22 53.18
CA ILE A 8 13.27 10.87 51.93
C ILE A 8 14.24 11.16 50.80
N SER A 9 14.84 10.10 50.30
CA SER A 9 15.67 10.14 49.10
C SER A 9 14.75 10.22 47.87
N SER A 10 14.59 11.42 47.34
CA SER A 10 13.87 11.66 46.07
C SER A 10 14.72 11.07 44.93
N LEU A 11 14.39 9.84 44.54
CA LEU A 11 14.81 9.27 43.27
C LEU A 11 14.12 10.06 42.15
N ILE A 12 14.82 11.06 41.64
CA ILE A 12 14.51 11.69 40.37
C ILE A 12 14.85 10.67 39.28
N LEU A 13 13.84 9.93 38.87
CA LEU A 13 13.90 9.10 37.65
C LEU A 13 14.08 10.07 36.47
N PRO A 14 15.14 9.96 35.66
CA PRO A 14 15.22 10.76 34.45
C PRO A 14 14.04 10.35 33.56
N LEU A 15 13.12 11.27 33.35
CA LEU A 15 12.09 11.18 32.34
C LEU A 15 12.85 11.07 31.00
N LEU A 16 13.01 9.84 30.51
CA LEU A 16 13.41 9.59 29.14
C LEU A 16 12.38 10.33 28.28
N MET A 17 12.74 11.53 27.86
CA MET A 17 12.10 12.19 26.74
C MET A 17 12.26 11.23 25.55
N GLN A 18 11.24 10.40 25.37
CA GLN A 18 10.98 9.80 24.08
C GLN A 18 10.79 11.02 23.16
N SER A 19 11.81 11.31 22.40
CA SER A 19 11.71 12.23 21.28
C SER A 19 10.66 11.66 20.34
N ALA A 20 9.40 12.02 20.59
CA ALA A 20 8.37 11.88 19.59
C ALA A 20 8.90 12.66 18.39
N THR A 21 9.33 11.95 17.34
CA THR A 21 9.64 12.60 16.08
C THR A 21 8.35 13.30 15.66
N PRO A 22 8.36 14.62 15.47
CA PRO A 22 7.14 15.39 15.22
C PRO A 22 6.40 14.97 13.94
N PHE A 23 6.93 14.01 13.18
CA PHE A 23 6.51 13.55 11.88
C PHE A 23 6.22 12.04 11.80
N GLY A 24 5.91 11.39 12.91
CA GLY A 24 5.62 9.96 12.96
C GLY A 24 4.16 9.66 13.22
N SER A 25 3.30 9.63 12.21
CA SER A 25 2.07 8.83 12.30
C SER A 25 2.47 7.34 12.21
N PRO A 26 1.95 6.43 13.08
CA PRO A 26 2.31 5.01 13.07
C PRO A 26 2.03 4.30 11.74
N ILE A 27 1.20 4.90 10.89
CA ILE A 27 0.91 4.42 9.52
C ILE A 27 1.11 5.61 8.58
N ASP A 28 2.22 5.60 7.85
CA ASP A 28 2.48 6.56 6.78
C ASP A 28 1.32 6.49 5.76
N PRO A 29 0.70 7.63 5.36
CA PRO A 29 -0.38 7.64 4.37
C PRO A 29 -0.02 6.93 3.06
N VAL A 30 1.26 6.95 2.68
CA VAL A 30 1.80 6.27 1.48
C VAL A 30 1.71 4.74 1.60
N LEU A 31 1.71 4.19 2.82
CA LEU A 31 1.63 2.75 3.05
C LEU A 31 0.19 2.24 3.22
N ARG A 32 -0.81 3.14 3.29
CA ARG A 32 -2.21 2.72 3.30
C ARG A 32 -2.57 2.10 1.96
N PRO A 33 -3.41 1.05 1.94
CA PRO A 33 -3.98 0.54 0.71
C PRO A 33 -4.67 1.70 -0.02
N SER A 34 -4.18 2.06 -1.21
CA SER A 34 -4.88 3.03 -2.06
C SER A 34 -6.14 2.37 -2.59
N LYS A 35 -7.29 3.04 -2.44
CA LYS A 35 -8.56 2.60 -3.08
C LYS A 35 -8.47 2.66 -4.61
N ALA A 36 -7.59 3.50 -5.14
CA ALA A 36 -7.36 3.62 -6.56
C ALA A 36 -5.86 3.54 -6.82
N ARG A 37 -5.42 2.44 -7.37
CA ARG A 37 -4.13 2.40 -8.05
C ARG A 37 -4.30 3.22 -9.34
N PRO A 38 -3.45 4.24 -9.62
CA PRO A 38 -3.43 4.80 -10.96
C PRO A 38 -3.21 3.64 -11.93
N GLU A 39 -3.96 3.61 -13.03
CA GLU A 39 -3.76 2.60 -14.08
C GLU A 39 -2.27 2.56 -14.42
N SER A 40 -1.57 1.56 -13.88
CA SER A 40 -0.24 1.23 -14.38
C SER A 40 -0.43 0.93 -15.85
N VAL A 41 0.39 1.50 -16.71
CA VAL A 41 0.42 1.20 -18.14
C VAL A 41 0.82 -0.27 -18.27
N VAL A 42 -0.16 -1.15 -18.04
CA VAL A 42 -0.03 -2.58 -18.23
C VAL A 42 0.13 -2.77 -19.72
N ARG A 43 1.34 -3.12 -20.17
CA ARG A 43 1.48 -3.83 -21.43
C ARG A 43 0.71 -5.12 -21.28
N SER A 44 -0.54 -5.07 -21.74
CA SER A 44 -1.43 -6.23 -21.75
C SER A 44 -0.73 -7.38 -22.47
N PRO A 45 -0.75 -8.60 -21.91
CA PRO A 45 -0.49 -9.79 -22.72
C PRO A 45 -1.36 -9.72 -23.98
N SER A 46 -0.96 -10.36 -25.05
CA SER A 46 -1.62 -10.33 -26.36
C SER A 46 -3.15 -10.29 -26.22
N PRO A 47 -3.87 -9.40 -26.90
CA PRO A 47 -5.29 -9.17 -26.64
C PRO A 47 -6.07 -10.47 -26.78
N ARG A 48 -6.40 -11.07 -25.65
CA ARG A 48 -7.33 -12.21 -25.60
C ARG A 48 -8.71 -11.69 -26.01
N ILE A 49 -9.35 -12.38 -26.96
CA ILE A 49 -10.75 -12.07 -27.31
C ILE A 49 -11.58 -12.29 -26.05
N LYS A 50 -12.18 -11.20 -25.52
CA LYS A 50 -13.03 -11.27 -24.33
C LYS A 50 -14.28 -12.10 -24.64
N THR A 51 -14.56 -13.06 -23.80
CA THR A 51 -15.83 -13.81 -23.82
C THR A 51 -16.98 -12.93 -23.30
N PRO A 52 -18.25 -13.28 -23.58
CA PRO A 52 -19.37 -12.57 -22.97
C PRO A 52 -19.31 -12.53 -21.43
N SER A 53 -18.75 -13.57 -20.79
CA SER A 53 -18.56 -13.60 -19.33
C SER A 53 -17.47 -12.64 -18.88
N ASP A 54 -16.40 -12.47 -19.66
CA ASP A 54 -15.34 -11.49 -19.35
C ASP A 54 -15.89 -10.05 -19.44
N ILE A 55 -16.69 -9.76 -20.49
CA ILE A 55 -17.32 -8.44 -20.65
C ILE A 55 -18.28 -8.16 -19.49
N ARG A 56 -19.08 -9.15 -19.11
CA ARG A 56 -20.02 -9.01 -17.99
C ARG A 56 -19.28 -8.84 -16.65
N PHE A 57 -18.13 -9.49 -16.50
CA PHE A 57 -17.28 -9.34 -15.33
C PHE A 57 -16.76 -7.91 -15.21
N ASP A 58 -16.17 -7.36 -16.29
CA ASP A 58 -15.69 -5.98 -16.30
C ASP A 58 -16.81 -5.00 -15.95
N GLN A 59 -17.97 -5.12 -16.60
CA GLN A 59 -19.14 -4.27 -16.32
C GLN A 59 -19.61 -4.37 -14.85
N CYS A 60 -19.54 -5.57 -14.27
CA CYS A 60 -19.92 -5.79 -12.87
C CYS A 60 -18.94 -5.13 -11.91
N VAL A 61 -17.63 -5.22 -12.19
CA VAL A 61 -16.59 -4.58 -11.39
C VAL A 61 -16.68 -3.06 -11.50
N ASP A 62 -16.84 -2.51 -12.71
CA ASP A 62 -17.03 -1.07 -12.92
C ASP A 62 -18.27 -0.57 -12.15
N GLN A 63 -19.39 -1.29 -12.23
CA GLN A 63 -20.59 -0.94 -11.48
C GLN A 63 -20.38 -1.01 -9.97
N ALA A 64 -19.61 -1.99 -9.48
CA ALA A 64 -19.30 -2.11 -8.05
C ALA A 64 -18.40 -0.98 -7.55
N ALA A 65 -17.51 -0.46 -8.40
CA ALA A 65 -16.68 0.68 -8.09
C ALA A 65 -17.47 1.99 -8.03
N ASP A 66 -18.42 2.18 -8.97
CA ASP A 66 -19.25 3.39 -9.05
C ASP A 66 -20.37 3.41 -7.99
N ASP A 67 -21.08 2.28 -7.82
CA ASP A 67 -22.15 2.08 -6.86
C ASP A 67 -22.05 0.67 -6.25
N PRO A 68 -21.41 0.52 -5.10
CA PRO A 68 -21.23 -0.78 -4.46
C PRO A 68 -22.52 -1.54 -4.15
N ALA A 69 -23.62 -0.83 -3.87
CA ALA A 69 -24.92 -1.46 -3.62
C ALA A 69 -25.52 -2.03 -4.90
N ALA A 70 -25.46 -1.28 -6.00
CA ALA A 70 -25.89 -1.76 -7.31
C ALA A 70 -24.99 -2.90 -7.80
N GLY A 71 -23.68 -2.82 -7.57
CA GLY A 71 -22.72 -3.89 -7.86
C GLY A 71 -23.06 -5.19 -7.12
N LEU A 72 -23.40 -5.13 -5.83
CA LEU A 72 -23.87 -6.30 -5.07
C LEU A 72 -25.13 -6.94 -5.69
N LEU A 73 -26.12 -6.12 -6.07
CA LEU A 73 -27.34 -6.63 -6.70
C LEU A 73 -27.04 -7.29 -8.04
N ALA A 74 -26.22 -6.67 -8.89
CA ALA A 74 -25.82 -7.20 -10.19
C ALA A 74 -25.04 -8.51 -10.05
N ALA A 75 -24.07 -8.57 -9.15
CA ALA A 75 -23.24 -9.74 -8.91
C ALA A 75 -24.06 -10.91 -8.33
N ASN A 76 -24.95 -10.67 -7.37
CA ASN A 76 -25.86 -11.68 -6.83
C ASN A 76 -26.80 -12.23 -7.91
N LYS A 77 -27.40 -11.36 -8.72
CA LYS A 77 -28.23 -11.79 -9.85
C LYS A 77 -27.42 -12.68 -10.79
N TRP A 78 -26.22 -12.25 -11.16
CA TRP A 78 -25.35 -13.01 -12.04
C TRP A 78 -24.93 -14.35 -11.42
N GLN A 79 -24.69 -14.40 -10.11
CA GLN A 79 -24.37 -15.64 -9.40
C GLN A 79 -25.53 -16.66 -9.51
N ILE A 80 -26.79 -16.22 -9.38
CA ILE A 80 -27.99 -17.06 -9.53
C ILE A 80 -28.14 -17.55 -10.98
N GLU A 81 -27.76 -16.74 -11.94
CA GLU A 81 -27.79 -17.05 -13.37
C GLU A 81 -26.62 -17.95 -13.83
N GLY A 82 -25.79 -18.43 -12.90
CA GLY A 82 -24.69 -19.34 -13.21
C GLY A 82 -23.36 -18.64 -13.55
N GLY A 83 -23.15 -17.39 -13.10
CA GLY A 83 -21.94 -16.60 -13.34
C GLY A 83 -20.65 -17.16 -12.70
N GLY A 84 -20.77 -18.21 -11.88
CA GLY A 84 -19.65 -18.97 -11.36
C GLY A 84 -18.68 -18.15 -10.52
N TYR A 85 -17.39 -18.41 -10.70
CA TYR A 85 -16.34 -17.71 -9.93
C TYR A 85 -16.17 -16.24 -10.33
N LEU A 86 -16.51 -15.85 -11.55
CA LEU A 86 -16.45 -14.44 -11.97
C LEU A 86 -17.48 -13.58 -11.24
N ALA A 87 -18.71 -14.07 -11.12
CA ALA A 87 -19.74 -13.38 -10.35
C ALA A 87 -19.38 -13.28 -8.86
N ARG A 88 -18.73 -14.32 -8.28
CA ARG A 88 -18.19 -14.27 -6.92
C ARG A 88 -17.09 -13.23 -6.78
N ASN A 89 -16.19 -13.16 -7.75
CA ASN A 89 -15.13 -12.18 -7.70
C ASN A 89 -15.68 -10.74 -7.72
N CYS A 90 -16.72 -10.49 -8.56
CA CYS A 90 -17.43 -9.21 -8.54
C CYS A 90 -18.12 -8.94 -7.19
N LEU A 91 -18.73 -9.98 -6.53
CA LEU A 91 -19.24 -9.83 -5.16
C LEU A 91 -18.15 -9.40 -4.19
N GLY A 92 -16.97 -10.01 -4.31
CA GLY A 92 -15.79 -9.64 -3.51
C GLY A 92 -15.43 -8.16 -3.65
N PHE A 93 -15.42 -7.64 -4.89
CA PHE A 93 -15.18 -6.22 -5.15
C PHE A 93 -16.25 -5.35 -4.50
N ALA A 94 -17.51 -5.65 -4.71
CA ALA A 94 -18.60 -4.85 -4.15
C ALA A 94 -18.61 -4.83 -2.61
N TYR A 95 -18.20 -5.93 -1.96
CA TYR A 95 -18.00 -5.96 -0.53
C TYR A 95 -16.74 -5.17 -0.09
N ALA A 96 -15.65 -5.23 -0.87
CA ALA A 96 -14.42 -4.48 -0.59
C ALA A 96 -14.66 -2.97 -0.66
N GLU A 97 -15.45 -2.49 -1.65
CA GLU A 97 -15.83 -1.07 -1.76
C GLU A 97 -16.69 -0.60 -0.59
N GLN A 98 -17.43 -1.50 0.06
CA GLN A 98 -18.16 -1.24 1.30
C GLN A 98 -17.31 -1.43 2.57
N GLU A 99 -16.01 -1.70 2.43
CA GLU A 99 -15.09 -2.02 3.53
C GLU A 99 -15.54 -3.26 4.36
N ASN A 100 -16.38 -4.11 3.78
CA ASN A 100 -16.79 -5.37 4.40
C ASN A 100 -15.74 -6.47 4.09
N TRP A 101 -14.58 -6.33 4.73
CA TRP A 101 -13.40 -7.13 4.42
C TRP A 101 -13.61 -8.62 4.61
N GLU A 102 -14.34 -9.04 5.64
CA GLU A 102 -14.63 -10.46 5.91
C GLU A 102 -15.36 -11.12 4.73
N LYS A 103 -16.43 -10.48 4.24
CA LYS A 103 -17.17 -10.99 3.09
C LYS A 103 -16.36 -10.89 1.80
N ALA A 104 -15.63 -9.79 1.60
CA ALA A 104 -14.76 -9.63 0.44
C ALA A 104 -13.74 -10.77 0.35
N ILE A 105 -13.03 -11.06 1.44
CA ILE A 105 -12.07 -12.16 1.53
C ILE A 105 -12.75 -13.49 1.19
N SER A 106 -13.89 -13.77 1.80
CA SER A 106 -14.63 -15.01 1.57
C SER A 106 -14.97 -15.22 0.09
N GLU A 107 -15.47 -14.19 -0.59
CA GLU A 107 -15.85 -14.27 -2.00
C GLU A 107 -14.62 -14.35 -2.91
N PHE A 108 -13.55 -13.60 -2.65
CA PHE A 108 -12.31 -13.68 -3.41
C PHE A 108 -11.64 -15.05 -3.26
N VAL A 109 -11.58 -15.62 -2.07
CA VAL A 109 -11.01 -16.96 -1.84
C VAL A 109 -11.79 -18.02 -2.60
N GLN A 110 -13.12 -18.03 -2.48
CA GLN A 110 -13.95 -19.01 -3.20
C GLN A 110 -13.85 -18.84 -4.72
N SER A 111 -13.70 -17.60 -5.19
CA SER A 111 -13.46 -17.31 -6.61
C SER A 111 -12.11 -17.86 -7.05
N ALA A 112 -11.04 -17.61 -6.29
CA ALA A 112 -9.70 -18.06 -6.58
C ALA A 112 -9.59 -19.59 -6.62
N GLU A 113 -10.15 -20.28 -5.62
CA GLU A 113 -10.17 -21.75 -5.56
C GLU A 113 -10.87 -22.37 -6.78
N LYS A 114 -12.02 -21.82 -7.17
CA LYS A 114 -12.78 -22.33 -8.33
C LYS A 114 -12.07 -22.02 -9.65
N ALA A 115 -11.50 -20.82 -9.79
CA ALA A 115 -10.71 -20.45 -10.95
C ALA A 115 -9.46 -21.35 -11.09
N GLN A 116 -8.79 -21.61 -9.99
CA GLN A 116 -7.63 -22.53 -9.95
C GLN A 116 -8.03 -23.95 -10.32
N ALA A 117 -9.13 -24.46 -9.80
CA ALA A 117 -9.65 -25.79 -10.15
C ALA A 117 -10.08 -25.88 -11.63
N ALA A 118 -10.50 -24.76 -12.23
CA ALA A 118 -10.84 -24.67 -13.66
C ALA A 118 -9.61 -24.45 -14.57
N GLY A 119 -8.41 -24.27 -13.99
CA GLY A 119 -7.20 -23.94 -14.75
C GLY A 119 -7.22 -22.54 -15.35
N ASP A 120 -8.02 -21.60 -14.78
CA ASP A 120 -8.07 -20.22 -15.24
C ASP A 120 -6.85 -19.44 -14.72
N GLU A 121 -6.11 -18.81 -15.63
CA GLU A 121 -4.91 -18.03 -15.31
C GLU A 121 -5.17 -16.88 -14.34
N ARG A 122 -6.42 -16.38 -14.24
CA ARG A 122 -6.82 -15.32 -13.31
C ARG A 122 -6.84 -15.76 -11.84
N ALA A 123 -6.74 -17.05 -11.55
CA ALA A 123 -6.73 -17.55 -10.18
C ALA A 123 -5.70 -16.86 -9.28
N ALA A 124 -4.50 -16.61 -9.83
CA ALA A 124 -3.45 -15.90 -9.10
C ALA A 124 -3.84 -14.47 -8.75
N ASN A 125 -4.49 -13.74 -9.67
CA ASN A 125 -5.00 -12.38 -9.40
C ASN A 125 -6.10 -12.41 -8.33
N PHE A 126 -6.98 -13.43 -8.35
CA PHE A 126 -8.05 -13.56 -7.35
C PHE A 126 -7.49 -13.88 -5.96
N TRP A 127 -6.41 -14.67 -5.88
CA TRP A 127 -5.67 -14.86 -4.64
C TRP A 127 -5.04 -13.55 -4.14
N SER A 128 -4.45 -12.75 -5.05
CA SER A 128 -3.89 -11.44 -4.70
C SER A 128 -4.96 -10.48 -4.15
N GLN A 129 -6.15 -10.47 -4.74
CA GLN A 129 -7.29 -9.67 -4.26
C GLN A 129 -7.74 -10.10 -2.86
N ALA A 130 -7.78 -11.42 -2.57
CA ALA A 130 -8.04 -11.91 -1.22
C ALA A 130 -6.97 -11.42 -0.22
N GLY A 131 -5.70 -11.43 -0.62
CA GLY A 131 -4.58 -10.90 0.16
C GLY A 131 -4.72 -9.41 0.42
N ASN A 132 -5.06 -8.63 -0.60
CA ASN A 132 -5.24 -7.19 -0.48
C ASN A 132 -6.45 -6.83 0.41
N ALA A 133 -7.55 -7.58 0.31
CA ALA A 133 -8.69 -7.40 1.20
C ALA A 133 -8.34 -7.74 2.66
N ALA A 134 -7.54 -8.80 2.90
CA ALA A 134 -7.06 -9.15 4.23
C ALA A 134 -6.13 -8.06 4.81
N LEU A 135 -5.23 -7.53 3.98
CA LEU A 135 -4.32 -6.46 4.40
C LEU A 135 -5.09 -5.17 4.72
N ALA A 136 -6.09 -4.82 3.91
CA ALA A 136 -6.97 -3.67 4.14
C ALA A 136 -7.83 -3.84 5.41
N GLY A 137 -8.26 -5.07 5.68
CA GLY A 137 -8.97 -5.45 6.89
C GLY A 137 -8.10 -5.53 8.16
N GLY A 138 -6.79 -5.29 8.04
CA GLY A 138 -5.87 -5.26 9.18
C GLY A 138 -5.32 -6.62 9.59
N ASP A 139 -5.43 -7.64 8.73
CA ASP A 139 -4.85 -8.98 8.98
C ASP A 139 -3.70 -9.30 8.00
N PRO A 140 -2.49 -8.74 8.24
CA PRO A 140 -1.35 -8.96 7.38
C PRO A 140 -0.85 -10.42 7.36
N LEU A 141 -1.10 -11.22 8.40
CA LEU A 141 -0.72 -12.63 8.41
C LEU A 141 -1.59 -13.44 7.43
N VAL A 142 -2.88 -13.19 7.42
CA VAL A 142 -3.81 -13.80 6.45
C VAL A 142 -3.50 -13.31 5.04
N ALA A 143 -3.16 -12.03 4.87
CA ALA A 143 -2.74 -11.48 3.59
C ALA A 143 -1.53 -12.23 3.01
N LEU A 144 -0.48 -12.47 3.82
CA LEU A 144 0.71 -13.23 3.40
C LEU A 144 0.37 -14.63 2.90
N LYS A 145 -0.58 -15.31 3.56
CA LYS A 145 -1.04 -16.64 3.12
C LYS A 145 -1.63 -16.60 1.71
N TYR A 146 -2.44 -15.59 1.41
CA TYR A 146 -3.07 -15.46 0.10
C TYR A 146 -2.10 -14.97 -0.97
N PHE A 147 -1.17 -14.07 -0.66
CA PHE A 147 -0.09 -13.69 -1.58
C PHE A 147 0.82 -14.88 -1.91
N GLN A 148 1.10 -15.74 -0.94
CA GLN A 148 1.83 -16.98 -1.21
C GLN A 148 1.03 -17.90 -2.15
N ALA A 149 -0.29 -18.01 -1.99
CA ALA A 149 -1.14 -18.75 -2.90
C ALA A 149 -1.14 -18.13 -4.32
N ALA A 150 -1.13 -16.81 -4.45
CA ALA A 150 -1.00 -16.12 -5.72
C ALA A 150 0.33 -16.40 -6.43
N LEU A 151 1.43 -16.51 -5.67
CA LEU A 151 2.78 -16.78 -6.20
C LEU A 151 3.03 -18.27 -6.48
N GLY A 152 2.17 -19.17 -6.00
CA GLY A 152 2.34 -20.62 -6.10
C GLY A 152 2.24 -21.18 -7.53
N PRO A 153 1.22 -20.83 -8.31
CA PRO A 153 1.13 -21.25 -9.72
C PRO A 153 2.17 -20.52 -10.58
N ALA A 154 2.77 -21.22 -11.53
CA ALA A 154 3.70 -20.63 -12.50
C ALA A 154 3.03 -19.71 -13.55
N THR A 155 1.87 -19.13 -13.21
CA THR A 155 1.01 -18.35 -14.12
C THR A 155 1.29 -16.85 -14.10
N LEU A 156 1.96 -16.35 -13.05
CA LEU A 156 2.36 -14.95 -12.97
C LEU A 156 3.81 -14.76 -13.39
N ASP A 157 4.04 -13.81 -14.25
CA ASP A 157 5.37 -13.37 -14.66
C ASP A 157 5.49 -11.84 -14.67
N GLY A 158 6.70 -11.36 -14.84
CA GLY A 158 6.99 -9.94 -15.03
C GLY A 158 6.26 -9.04 -14.03
N LEU A 159 5.54 -8.05 -14.56
CA LEU A 159 4.89 -7.00 -13.79
C LEU A 159 3.89 -7.55 -12.77
N LEU A 160 3.02 -8.49 -13.17
CA LEU A 160 1.98 -9.02 -12.26
C LEU A 160 2.59 -9.72 -11.04
N LYS A 161 3.68 -10.48 -11.27
CA LYS A 161 4.42 -11.10 -10.17
C LYS A 161 5.08 -10.05 -9.27
N GLY A 162 5.64 -9.00 -9.87
CA GLY A 162 6.21 -7.85 -9.17
C GLY A 162 5.17 -7.17 -8.25
N GLU A 163 3.93 -7.04 -8.72
CA GLU A 163 2.83 -6.48 -7.93
C GLU A 163 2.50 -7.32 -6.69
N VAL A 164 2.46 -8.65 -6.83
CA VAL A 164 2.22 -9.53 -5.67
C VAL A 164 3.38 -9.45 -4.67
N HIS A 165 4.64 -9.32 -5.14
CA HIS A 165 5.77 -9.09 -4.24
C HIS A 165 5.68 -7.73 -3.54
N LEU A 166 5.19 -6.68 -4.22
CA LEU A 166 4.96 -5.37 -3.62
C LEU A 166 3.93 -5.44 -2.49
N ASP A 167 2.81 -6.09 -2.74
CA ASP A 167 1.77 -6.28 -1.72
C ASP A 167 2.25 -7.16 -0.56
N THR A 168 3.08 -8.18 -0.86
CA THR A 168 3.77 -8.99 0.16
C THR A 168 4.71 -8.14 1.02
N ALA A 169 5.48 -7.21 0.40
CA ALA A 169 6.33 -6.28 1.13
C ALA A 169 5.51 -5.40 2.08
N ARG A 170 4.36 -4.89 1.63
CA ARG A 170 3.45 -4.09 2.45
C ARG A 170 2.93 -4.87 3.66
N ALA A 171 2.58 -6.15 3.47
CA ALA A 171 2.15 -7.01 4.58
C ALA A 171 3.28 -7.24 5.59
N TYR A 172 4.53 -7.45 5.15
CA TYR A 172 5.67 -7.56 6.04
C TYR A 172 5.97 -6.24 6.78
N VAL A 173 5.81 -5.08 6.12
CA VAL A 173 5.93 -3.76 6.77
C VAL A 173 4.87 -3.61 7.86
N ALA A 174 3.63 -4.03 7.63
CA ALA A 174 2.55 -3.99 8.62
C ALA A 174 2.86 -4.87 9.85
N LEU A 175 3.62 -5.95 9.66
CA LEU A 175 4.12 -6.83 10.74
C LEU A 175 5.42 -6.33 11.40
N ASN A 176 5.98 -5.19 10.97
CA ASN A 176 7.31 -4.71 11.36
C ASN A 176 8.46 -5.68 11.00
N GLN A 177 8.22 -6.60 10.06
CA GLN A 177 9.22 -7.55 9.55
C GLN A 177 10.00 -6.90 8.39
N TYR A 178 10.78 -5.87 8.72
CA TYR A 178 11.41 -5.00 7.73
C TYR A 178 12.45 -5.70 6.85
N ASP A 179 13.17 -6.69 7.39
CA ASP A 179 14.16 -7.44 6.61
C ASP A 179 13.48 -8.33 5.55
N GLU A 180 12.33 -8.92 5.87
CA GLU A 180 11.55 -9.67 4.90
C GLU A 180 10.93 -8.74 3.84
N ALA A 181 10.45 -7.56 4.25
CA ALA A 181 9.98 -6.55 3.31
C ALA A 181 11.06 -6.11 2.31
N LYS A 182 12.30 -5.89 2.80
CA LYS A 182 13.45 -5.53 1.93
C LYS A 182 13.72 -6.61 0.87
N LYS A 183 13.65 -7.89 1.25
CA LYS A 183 13.81 -9.00 0.28
C LYS A 183 12.75 -8.96 -0.82
N GLN A 184 11.50 -8.62 -0.45
CA GLN A 184 10.43 -8.49 -1.43
C GLN A 184 10.67 -7.29 -2.37
N PHE A 185 11.11 -6.13 -1.87
CA PHE A 185 11.42 -4.98 -2.71
C PHE A 185 12.53 -5.26 -3.73
N ILE A 186 13.54 -6.10 -3.39
CA ILE A 186 14.54 -6.54 -4.38
C ILE A 186 13.86 -7.25 -5.55
N LEU A 187 12.90 -8.13 -5.28
CA LEU A 187 12.14 -8.83 -6.32
C LEU A 187 11.23 -7.88 -7.12
N VAL A 188 10.60 -6.91 -6.44
CA VAL A 188 9.82 -5.86 -7.11
C VAL A 188 10.68 -5.11 -8.13
N HIS A 189 11.86 -4.64 -7.73
CA HIS A 189 12.75 -3.90 -8.63
C HIS A 189 13.26 -4.73 -9.81
N GLN A 190 13.40 -6.05 -9.66
CA GLN A 190 13.77 -6.95 -10.74
C GLN A 190 12.63 -7.24 -11.73
N LEU A 191 11.41 -7.39 -11.22
CA LEU A 191 10.25 -7.83 -11.99
C LEU A 191 9.45 -6.67 -12.57
N ALA A 192 9.42 -5.53 -11.86
CA ALA A 192 8.68 -4.34 -12.21
C ALA A 192 9.54 -3.07 -12.06
N PRO A 193 10.69 -2.95 -12.75
CA PRO A 193 11.62 -1.83 -12.60
C PRO A 193 11.01 -0.48 -12.99
N GLU A 194 9.97 -0.49 -13.83
CA GLU A 194 9.25 0.70 -14.29
C GLU A 194 8.04 1.08 -13.41
N ASP A 195 7.78 0.34 -12.32
CA ASP A 195 6.73 0.70 -11.35
C ASP A 195 7.25 1.71 -10.33
N PRO A 196 6.83 2.99 -10.41
CA PRO A 196 7.30 4.04 -9.49
C PRO A 196 6.87 3.78 -8.04
N LEU A 197 5.75 3.06 -7.81
CA LEU A 197 5.26 2.74 -6.48
C LEU A 197 6.20 1.79 -5.74
N GLY A 198 6.79 0.81 -6.44
CA GLY A 198 7.78 -0.09 -5.87
C GLY A 198 8.99 0.67 -5.31
N TRP A 199 9.51 1.62 -6.09
CA TRP A 199 10.63 2.47 -5.68
C TRP A 199 10.26 3.44 -4.55
N LEU A 200 9.06 4.05 -4.59
CA LEU A 200 8.56 4.93 -3.55
C LEU A 200 8.43 4.21 -2.19
N LEU A 201 7.83 3.01 -2.18
CA LEU A 201 7.64 2.26 -0.94
C LEU A 201 8.96 1.69 -0.39
N SER A 202 9.89 1.30 -1.26
CA SER A 202 11.24 0.91 -0.87
C SER A 202 11.99 2.08 -0.23
N ALA A 203 11.94 3.28 -0.82
CA ALA A 203 12.52 4.50 -0.28
C ALA A 203 11.94 4.82 1.11
N THR A 204 10.61 4.72 1.25
CA THR A 204 9.92 4.94 2.53
C THR A 204 10.39 3.95 3.60
N LEU A 205 10.52 2.67 3.27
CA LEU A 205 11.05 1.67 4.22
C LEU A 205 12.49 1.96 4.59
N ALA A 206 13.34 2.27 3.61
CA ALA A 206 14.74 2.61 3.84
C ALA A 206 14.89 3.82 4.76
N ARG A 207 14.12 4.91 4.53
CA ARG A 207 14.07 6.06 5.44
C ARG A 207 13.63 5.67 6.85
N ARG A 208 12.57 4.88 7.00
CA ARG A 208 12.06 4.44 8.31
C ARG A 208 13.07 3.58 9.08
N THR A 209 13.89 2.81 8.38
CA THR A 209 14.94 1.98 8.97
C THR A 209 16.30 2.70 9.09
N GLY A 210 16.37 4.00 8.73
CA GLY A 210 17.58 4.83 8.86
C GLY A 210 18.58 4.69 7.71
N ASP A 211 18.30 3.89 6.69
CA ASP A 211 19.16 3.76 5.50
C ASP A 211 18.87 4.90 4.50
N LEU A 212 19.38 6.09 4.85
CA LEU A 212 19.17 7.30 4.03
C LEU A 212 19.90 7.25 2.70
N VAL A 213 20.91 6.40 2.55
CA VAL A 213 21.61 6.22 1.26
C VAL A 213 20.70 5.51 0.28
N GLN A 214 20.14 4.38 0.70
CA GLN A 214 19.18 3.64 -0.12
C GLN A 214 17.92 4.45 -0.37
N ALA A 215 17.39 5.14 0.65
CA ALA A 215 16.20 5.98 0.51
C ALA A 215 16.37 7.06 -0.58
N LYS A 216 17.52 7.75 -0.62
CA LYS A 216 17.83 8.75 -1.64
C LYS A 216 17.94 8.15 -3.03
N SER A 217 18.53 6.97 -3.16
CA SER A 217 18.66 6.26 -4.43
C SER A 217 17.31 5.86 -5.01
N ASP A 218 16.48 5.24 -4.16
CA ASP A 218 15.18 4.73 -4.58
C ASP A 218 14.20 5.85 -4.93
N ILE A 219 14.12 6.91 -4.09
CA ILE A 219 13.24 8.04 -4.38
C ILE A 219 13.65 8.80 -5.64
N ALA A 220 14.95 8.89 -5.93
CA ALA A 220 15.43 9.48 -7.17
C ALA A 220 15.03 8.65 -8.40
N THR A 221 14.95 7.32 -8.26
CA THR A 221 14.45 6.43 -9.32
C THR A 221 12.96 6.62 -9.54
N ALA A 222 12.15 6.63 -8.46
CA ALA A 222 10.72 6.93 -8.54
C ALA A 222 10.45 8.28 -9.23
N ALA A 223 11.20 9.33 -8.86
CA ALA A 223 11.05 10.67 -9.44
C ALA A 223 11.43 10.75 -10.92
N LYS A 224 12.35 9.89 -11.40
CA LYS A 224 12.65 9.79 -12.85
C LYS A 224 11.52 9.14 -13.62
N LEU A 225 10.81 8.18 -13.01
CA LEU A 225 9.68 7.50 -13.64
C LEU A 225 8.44 8.39 -13.68
N VAL A 226 8.15 9.10 -12.59
CA VAL A 226 7.01 10.03 -12.49
C VAL A 226 7.45 11.32 -11.79
N ALA A 227 7.76 12.35 -12.57
CA ALA A 227 8.35 13.60 -12.08
C ALA A 227 7.36 14.51 -11.34
N THR A 228 6.05 14.31 -11.49
CA THR A 228 5.00 15.20 -10.96
C THR A 228 4.08 14.51 -9.95
N ASP A 229 4.53 13.43 -9.35
CA ASP A 229 3.77 12.71 -8.33
C ASP A 229 3.94 13.39 -6.96
N PRO A 230 2.84 13.83 -6.32
CA PRO A 230 2.90 14.50 -5.02
C PRO A 230 3.40 13.61 -3.88
N ALA A 231 3.18 12.28 -3.93
CA ALA A 231 3.65 11.37 -2.90
C ALA A 231 5.16 11.14 -2.99
N ILE A 232 5.70 11.06 -4.21
CA ILE A 232 7.14 10.98 -4.45
C ILE A 232 7.83 12.27 -3.96
N ALA A 233 7.27 13.43 -4.28
CA ALA A 233 7.80 14.72 -3.83
C ALA A 233 7.73 14.85 -2.31
N LEU A 234 6.63 14.44 -1.67
CA LEU A 234 6.50 14.41 -0.21
C LEU A 234 7.59 13.55 0.43
N GLU A 235 7.77 12.31 -0.06
CA GLU A 235 8.75 11.39 0.51
C GLU A 235 10.19 11.87 0.29
N ALA A 236 10.50 12.48 -0.87
CA ALA A 236 11.79 13.12 -1.12
C ALA A 236 12.07 14.23 -0.09
N GLY A 237 11.05 15.02 0.25
CA GLY A 237 11.13 16.03 1.32
C GLY A 237 11.40 15.41 2.70
N ASN A 238 10.72 14.31 3.03
CA ASN A 238 10.89 13.60 4.29
C ASN A 238 12.31 13.00 4.42
N ILE A 239 12.83 12.43 3.34
CA ILE A 239 14.21 11.91 3.28
C ILE A 239 15.24 13.05 3.46
N ALA A 240 15.05 14.18 2.78
CA ALA A 240 15.92 15.36 2.90
C ALA A 240 15.89 15.90 4.33
N TYR A 241 14.71 16.03 4.93
CA TYR A 241 14.53 16.47 6.31
C TYR A 241 15.28 15.58 7.30
N GLN A 242 15.09 14.28 7.21
CA GLN A 242 15.77 13.33 8.09
C GLN A 242 17.30 13.32 7.89
N ALA A 243 17.77 13.69 6.69
CA ALA A 243 19.19 13.88 6.39
C ALA A 243 19.75 15.23 6.86
N GLY A 244 18.95 16.10 7.47
CA GLY A 244 19.35 17.45 7.90
C GLY A 244 19.38 18.48 6.77
N ASP A 245 18.94 18.15 5.57
CA ASP A 245 18.92 19.03 4.39
C ASP A 245 17.59 19.80 4.33
N MET A 246 17.49 20.85 5.16
CA MET A 246 16.28 21.66 5.30
C MET A 246 15.89 22.40 4.01
N VAL A 247 16.87 22.75 3.17
CA VAL A 247 16.62 23.46 1.91
C VAL A 247 15.88 22.53 0.94
N ASN A 248 16.42 21.33 0.71
CA ASN A 248 15.80 20.36 -0.17
C ASN A 248 14.50 19.81 0.43
N ALA A 249 14.39 19.64 1.76
CA ALA A 249 13.14 19.26 2.40
C ALA A 249 12.01 20.25 2.06
N ARG A 250 12.24 21.52 2.29
CA ARG A 250 11.27 22.61 1.97
C ARG A 250 10.90 22.60 0.48
N ASN A 251 11.90 22.54 -0.40
CA ASN A 251 11.68 22.57 -1.84
C ASN A 251 10.81 21.41 -2.30
N ASN A 252 11.09 20.19 -1.84
CA ASN A 252 10.34 18.99 -2.22
C ASN A 252 8.91 19.04 -1.68
N TRP A 253 8.68 19.48 -0.44
CA TRP A 253 7.33 19.65 0.10
C TRP A 253 6.54 20.72 -0.65
N GLN A 254 7.19 21.84 -1.08
CA GLN A 254 6.54 22.82 -1.96
C GLN A 254 6.17 22.21 -3.32
N GLN A 255 6.98 21.33 -3.87
CA GLN A 255 6.63 20.61 -5.10
C GLN A 255 5.44 19.67 -4.89
N ALA A 256 5.37 18.93 -3.78
CA ALA A 256 4.23 18.08 -3.48
C ALA A 256 2.90 18.87 -3.44
N VAL A 257 2.90 20.05 -2.78
CA VAL A 257 1.73 20.96 -2.77
C VAL A 257 1.41 21.49 -4.16
N LYS A 258 2.43 21.84 -4.94
CA LYS A 258 2.25 22.36 -6.30
C LYS A 258 1.68 21.32 -7.25
N PHE A 259 2.06 20.05 -7.11
CA PHE A 259 1.57 18.98 -7.98
C PHE A 259 0.11 18.67 -7.70
N ASP A 260 -0.28 18.56 -6.43
CA ASP A 260 -1.68 18.36 -6.02
C ASP A 260 -1.86 18.75 -4.55
N ALA A 261 -2.35 19.95 -4.29
CA ALA A 261 -2.57 20.47 -2.95
C ALA A 261 -3.68 19.73 -2.19
N ASP A 262 -4.66 19.16 -2.91
CA ASP A 262 -5.82 18.50 -2.33
C ASP A 262 -5.57 17.02 -2.05
N SER A 263 -4.52 16.43 -2.63
CA SER A 263 -4.10 15.07 -2.31
C SER A 263 -3.66 14.93 -0.85
N ALA A 264 -3.72 13.71 -0.32
CA ALA A 264 -3.21 13.41 1.02
C ALA A 264 -1.73 13.82 1.18
N ALA A 265 -0.93 13.66 0.13
CA ALA A 265 0.48 14.04 0.11
C ALA A 265 0.68 15.56 0.12
N GLY A 266 -0.08 16.30 -0.70
CA GLY A 266 -0.04 17.76 -0.73
C GLY A 266 -0.46 18.37 0.61
N GLN A 267 -1.53 17.87 1.20
CA GLN A 267 -1.98 18.29 2.53
C GLN A 267 -0.95 17.98 3.63
N ALA A 268 -0.29 16.80 3.58
CA ALA A 268 0.78 16.48 4.51
C ALA A 268 1.99 17.41 4.34
N ALA A 269 2.39 17.69 3.10
CA ALA A 269 3.47 18.61 2.79
C ALA A 269 3.17 20.05 3.28
N SER A 270 1.93 20.52 3.12
CA SER A 270 1.48 21.82 3.63
C SER A 270 1.63 21.91 5.14
N ARG A 271 1.27 20.85 5.88
CA ARG A 271 1.45 20.80 7.34
C ARG A 271 2.93 20.87 7.75
N TYR A 272 3.80 20.15 7.03
CA TYR A 272 5.25 20.18 7.33
C TYR A 272 5.88 21.55 7.04
N LEU A 273 5.46 22.21 5.97
CA LEU A 273 5.91 23.56 5.65
C LEU A 273 5.50 24.58 6.73
N ALA A 274 4.28 24.50 7.25
CA ALA A 274 3.81 25.36 8.33
C ALA A 274 4.65 25.17 9.61
N GLN A 275 4.93 23.92 10.00
CA GLN A 275 5.76 23.62 11.17
C GLN A 275 7.20 24.17 11.07
N LEU A 276 7.78 24.21 9.85
CA LEU A 276 9.10 24.83 9.66
C LEU A 276 9.09 26.34 9.86
N VAL A 277 7.96 27.02 9.61
CA VAL A 277 7.83 28.47 9.82
C VAL A 277 7.75 28.77 11.30
N ASP A 278 6.96 27.99 12.05
CA ASP A 278 6.78 28.17 13.49
C ASP A 278 8.10 27.95 14.25
N ALA A 279 8.84 26.90 13.90
CA ALA A 279 10.15 26.59 14.50
C ALA A 279 11.25 27.63 14.20
N ALA A 280 11.09 28.47 13.19
CA ALA A 280 12.03 29.54 12.87
C ALA A 280 11.72 30.86 13.59
N GLN A 281 10.61 30.95 14.32
CA GLN A 281 10.16 32.14 15.08
C GLN A 281 10.42 32.01 16.59
N GLU A 282 10.79 30.84 17.06
CA GLU A 282 11.24 30.54 18.44
C GLU A 282 12.77 30.65 18.56
#